data_cc01d59d07cddd224bd6a150a42da426
#
_entry.id   cc01d59d07cddd224bd6a150a42da426
#
_cell.length_a   1.000
_cell.length_b   1.000
_cell.length_c   1.000
_cell.angle_alpha   90.00
_cell.angle_beta   90.00
_cell.angle_gamma   90.00
#
_symmetry.space_group_name_H-M   'P 1'
#
loop_
_entity.id
_entity.type
_entity.pdbx_description
1 polymer ?
#
loop_
_entity_poly.entity_id
_entity_poly.type
_entity_poly.pdbx_seq_one_letter_code
_entity_poly.pdbx_strand_id
1 'polypeptide(L)'
;MKLIRFGTKGAEKPGILRRGQRYDCSAHFEDWNRAFFQGGGMEQLSELLSTGEKLPLVAKNIRWGAPISRPGMIMCVGLNYSDHAKESGMEIPEEPIIFMKASNTLLGPYDTV
;
A
#
# COMPACT_ATOMS: atom_id res chain seq x y z
N MET A 1 -3.13 10.67 -6.14
CA MET A 1 -3.86 9.80 -5.19
C MET A 1 -2.96 8.64 -4.80
N LYS A 2 -3.00 8.20 -3.53
CA LYS A 2 -2.33 6.98 -3.05
C LYS A 2 -3.36 6.14 -2.31
N LEU A 3 -3.37 4.84 -2.52
CA LEU A 3 -4.14 3.91 -1.70
C LEU A 3 -3.50 3.83 -0.32
N ILE A 4 -4.32 3.83 0.72
CA ILE A 4 -3.90 3.68 2.11
C ILE A 4 -4.84 2.70 2.81
N ARG A 5 -4.38 2.14 3.92
CA ARG A 5 -5.24 1.45 4.89
C ARG A 5 -5.00 2.05 6.26
N PHE A 6 -6.02 2.12 7.08
CA PHE A 6 -5.97 2.78 8.38
C PHE A 6 -6.84 2.06 9.40
N GLY A 7 -6.56 2.28 10.67
CA GLY A 7 -7.32 1.69 11.78
C GLY A 7 -6.54 0.65 12.56
N THR A 8 -7.26 -0.15 13.32
CA THR A 8 -6.69 -1.18 14.21
C THR A 8 -5.98 -2.27 13.40
N LYS A 9 -4.82 -2.74 13.87
CA LYS A 9 -4.06 -3.83 13.24
C LYS A 9 -4.93 -5.07 13.12
N GLY A 10 -5.02 -5.62 11.92
CA GLY A 10 -5.86 -6.78 11.58
C GLY A 10 -7.32 -6.45 11.26
N ALA A 11 -7.75 -5.19 11.43
CA ALA A 11 -9.09 -4.70 11.09
C ALA A 11 -9.01 -3.33 10.39
N GLU A 12 -7.97 -3.17 9.56
CA GLU A 12 -7.78 -1.95 8.78
C GLU A 12 -8.89 -1.79 7.75
N LYS A 13 -9.21 -0.53 7.46
CA LYS A 13 -10.17 -0.11 6.43
C LYS A 13 -9.44 0.48 5.22
N PRO A 14 -10.01 0.32 4.01
CA PRO A 14 -9.49 0.95 2.81
C PRO A 14 -9.74 2.46 2.83
N GLY A 15 -8.76 3.21 2.39
CA GLY A 15 -8.85 4.65 2.22
C GLY A 15 -7.92 5.17 1.16
N ILE A 16 -7.99 6.47 0.92
CA ILE A 16 -7.08 7.16 0.00
C ILE A 16 -6.42 8.37 0.65
N LEU A 17 -5.20 8.66 0.21
CA LEU A 17 -4.53 9.93 0.46
C LEU A 17 -4.63 10.79 -0.80
N ARG A 18 -5.28 11.95 -0.70
CA ARG A 18 -5.45 12.92 -1.79
C ARG A 18 -5.23 14.33 -1.24
N ARG A 19 -4.38 15.11 -1.88
CA ARG A 19 -4.07 16.50 -1.48
C ARG A 19 -3.69 16.66 0.00
N GLY A 20 -2.90 15.71 0.52
CA GLY A 20 -2.46 15.72 1.93
C GLY A 20 -3.50 15.29 2.96
N GLN A 21 -4.72 14.95 2.56
CA GLN A 21 -5.79 14.49 3.44
C GLN A 21 -6.12 13.01 3.20
N ARG A 22 -6.52 12.31 4.27
CA ARG A 22 -6.93 10.91 4.25
C ARG A 22 -8.44 10.82 4.22
N TYR A 23 -8.97 9.95 3.35
CA TYR A 23 -10.41 9.73 3.20
C TYR A 23 -10.73 8.24 3.36
N ASP A 24 -11.84 7.96 4.03
CA ASP A 24 -12.37 6.62 4.22
C ASP A 24 -13.15 6.19 2.98
N CYS A 25 -12.80 5.03 2.42
CA CYS A 25 -13.48 4.41 1.28
C CYS A 25 -14.24 3.14 1.67
N SER A 26 -14.33 2.79 2.95
CA SER A 26 -14.90 1.52 3.42
C SER A 26 -16.41 1.38 3.18
N ALA A 27 -17.12 2.46 2.88
CA ALA A 27 -18.53 2.40 2.45
C ALA A 27 -18.69 1.86 1.01
N HIS A 28 -17.64 1.92 0.19
CA HIS A 28 -17.69 1.57 -1.23
C HIS A 28 -16.84 0.35 -1.58
N PHE A 29 -15.80 0.08 -0.78
CA PHE A 29 -14.84 -1.00 -1.03
C PHE A 29 -14.58 -1.78 0.26
N GLU A 30 -14.50 -3.10 0.15
CA GLU A 30 -14.20 -3.97 1.27
C GLU A 30 -12.75 -3.76 1.75
N ASP A 31 -11.79 -3.85 0.84
CA ASP A 31 -10.37 -3.65 1.13
C ASP A 31 -9.55 -3.52 -0.17
N TRP A 32 -8.32 -3.02 -0.08
CA TRP A 32 -7.34 -3.04 -1.16
C TRP A 32 -6.68 -4.42 -1.25
N ASN A 33 -7.47 -5.41 -1.59
CA ASN A 33 -7.10 -6.82 -1.67
C ASN A 33 -7.04 -7.31 -3.12
N ARG A 34 -6.74 -8.60 -3.28
CA ARG A 34 -6.68 -9.22 -4.62
C ARG A 34 -7.99 -9.06 -5.41
N ALA A 35 -9.14 -9.21 -4.75
CA ALA A 35 -10.43 -9.08 -5.42
C ALA A 35 -10.65 -7.66 -5.97
N PHE A 36 -10.26 -6.64 -5.22
CA PHE A 36 -10.28 -5.24 -5.69
C PHE A 36 -9.46 -5.06 -6.97
N PHE A 37 -8.19 -5.51 -6.97
CA PHE A 37 -7.30 -5.30 -8.13
C PHE A 37 -7.71 -6.12 -9.35
N GLN A 38 -8.19 -7.35 -9.17
CA GLN A 38 -8.64 -8.21 -10.27
C GLN A 38 -10.04 -7.87 -10.79
N GLY A 39 -10.89 -7.27 -9.94
CA GLY A 39 -12.28 -6.92 -10.27
C GLY A 39 -12.48 -5.53 -10.86
N GLY A 40 -11.45 -4.87 -11.36
CA GLY A 40 -11.56 -3.51 -11.92
C GLY A 40 -11.77 -2.42 -10.86
N GLY A 41 -11.32 -2.67 -9.63
CA GLY A 41 -11.53 -1.75 -8.51
C GLY A 41 -10.84 -0.40 -8.68
N MET A 42 -9.74 -0.33 -9.44
CA MET A 42 -9.08 0.95 -9.73
C MET A 42 -9.92 1.85 -10.63
N GLU A 43 -10.58 1.28 -11.62
CA GLU A 43 -11.53 1.96 -12.51
C GLU A 43 -12.75 2.44 -11.71
N GLN A 44 -13.33 1.57 -10.89
CA GLN A 44 -14.47 1.91 -10.02
C GLN A 44 -14.11 3.03 -9.03
N LEU A 45 -12.92 2.99 -8.43
CA LEU A 45 -12.45 4.07 -7.56
C LEU A 45 -12.26 5.38 -8.33
N SER A 46 -11.73 5.33 -9.55
CA SER A 46 -11.57 6.51 -10.41
C SER A 46 -12.93 7.12 -10.76
N GLU A 47 -13.90 6.30 -11.08
CA GLU A 47 -15.28 6.71 -11.37
C GLU A 47 -15.91 7.36 -10.15
N LEU A 48 -15.87 6.72 -8.98
CA LEU A 48 -16.35 7.27 -7.71
C LEU A 48 -15.78 8.66 -7.44
N LEU A 49 -14.48 8.83 -7.64
CA LEU A 49 -13.83 10.12 -7.41
C LEU A 49 -14.21 11.21 -8.45
N SER A 50 -14.65 10.79 -9.63
CA SER A 50 -15.12 11.71 -10.68
C SER A 50 -16.54 12.24 -10.43
N THR A 51 -17.36 11.51 -9.69
CA THR A 51 -18.73 11.96 -9.32
C THR A 51 -18.75 13.14 -8.36
N GLY A 52 -17.63 13.43 -7.71
CA GLY A 52 -17.56 14.48 -6.68
C GLY A 52 -18.13 14.05 -5.33
N GLU A 53 -18.38 12.77 -5.13
CA GLU A 53 -18.88 12.24 -3.86
C GLU A 53 -17.95 12.60 -2.69
N LYS A 54 -18.58 13.02 -1.57
CA LYS A 54 -17.88 13.43 -0.36
C LYS A 54 -17.53 12.21 0.49
N LEU A 55 -16.30 11.76 0.41
CA LEU A 55 -15.77 10.70 1.30
C LEU A 55 -15.49 11.26 2.70
N PRO A 56 -15.78 10.49 3.77
CA PRO A 56 -15.46 10.89 5.15
C PRO A 56 -13.96 11.10 5.36
N LEU A 57 -13.60 12.13 6.14
CA LEU A 57 -12.21 12.36 6.53
C LEU A 57 -11.77 11.38 7.62
N VAL A 58 -10.57 10.85 7.49
CA VAL A 58 -9.92 10.06 8.52
C VAL A 58 -9.07 10.99 9.41
N ALA A 59 -9.27 10.93 10.71
CA ALA A 59 -8.52 11.74 11.66
C ALA A 59 -7.00 11.46 11.61
N LYS A 60 -6.20 12.51 11.84
CA LYS A 60 -4.73 12.45 11.68
C LYS A 60 -4.05 11.46 12.63
N ASN A 61 -4.62 11.23 13.81
CA ASN A 61 -4.09 10.33 14.84
C ASN A 61 -4.43 8.86 14.63
N ILE A 62 -5.23 8.52 13.63
CA ILE A 62 -5.55 7.12 13.34
C ILE A 62 -4.34 6.42 12.70
N ARG A 63 -4.02 5.22 13.19
CA ARG A 63 -2.90 4.38 12.72
C ARG A 63 -2.98 4.16 11.20
N TRP A 64 -1.82 4.15 10.55
CA TRP A 64 -1.65 3.72 9.17
C TRP A 64 -1.35 2.22 9.12
N GLY A 65 -2.05 1.47 8.30
CA GLY A 65 -1.71 0.09 7.97
C GLY A 65 -0.85 -0.01 6.72
N ALA A 66 -0.43 -1.23 6.38
CA ALA A 66 0.14 -1.50 5.07
C ALA A 66 -0.86 -1.13 3.96
N PRO A 67 -0.43 -0.55 2.84
CA PRO A 67 -1.34 0.04 1.84
C PRO A 67 -2.21 -0.98 1.11
N ILE A 68 -1.80 -2.24 1.10
CA ILE A 68 -2.54 -3.36 0.49
C ILE A 68 -2.77 -4.46 1.52
N SER A 69 -3.86 -5.21 1.35
CA SER A 69 -4.25 -6.31 2.22
C SER A 69 -3.79 -7.64 1.65
N ARG A 70 -3.08 -8.42 2.47
CA ARG A 70 -2.76 -9.84 2.22
C ARG A 70 -2.28 -10.12 0.78
N PRO A 71 -1.15 -9.54 0.33
CA PRO A 71 -0.59 -9.88 -0.97
C PRO A 71 -0.25 -11.37 -1.02
N GLY A 72 -0.46 -11.98 -2.16
CA GLY A 72 -0.10 -13.40 -2.36
C GLY A 72 1.41 -13.64 -2.30
N MET A 73 2.20 -12.62 -2.69
CA MET A 73 3.66 -12.68 -2.76
C MET A 73 4.24 -11.28 -2.66
N ILE A 74 5.43 -11.17 -2.07
CA ILE A 74 6.26 -9.96 -2.09
C ILE A 74 7.54 -10.30 -2.83
N MET A 75 7.68 -9.75 -4.04
CA MET A 75 8.91 -9.87 -4.81
C MET A 75 9.76 -8.62 -4.60
N CYS A 76 11.03 -8.80 -4.32
CA CYS A 76 11.99 -7.73 -4.07
C CYS A 76 13.11 -7.79 -5.09
N VAL A 77 13.65 -6.63 -5.46
CA VAL A 77 14.85 -6.48 -6.28
C VAL A 77 15.98 -5.99 -5.38
N GLY A 78 17.01 -6.81 -5.21
CA GLY A 78 18.21 -6.48 -4.43
C GLY A 78 19.14 -5.57 -5.22
N LEU A 79 19.90 -4.73 -4.51
CA LEU A 79 20.93 -3.84 -5.05
C LEU A 79 20.45 -3.01 -6.28
N ASN A 80 19.17 -2.62 -6.26
CA ASN A 80 18.52 -1.93 -7.37
C ASN A 80 18.98 -0.48 -7.55
N TYR A 81 19.76 0.04 -6.59
CA TYR A 81 20.34 1.38 -6.61
C TYR A 81 21.86 1.29 -6.46
N SER A 82 22.60 2.02 -7.31
CA SER A 82 24.07 2.03 -7.30
C SER A 82 24.65 2.48 -5.95
N ASP A 83 23.98 3.41 -5.28
CA ASP A 83 24.41 3.89 -3.97
C ASP A 83 24.32 2.80 -2.91
N HIS A 84 23.27 1.97 -2.95
CA HIS A 84 23.12 0.83 -2.06
C HIS A 84 24.20 -0.24 -2.29
N ALA A 85 24.59 -0.50 -3.53
CA ALA A 85 25.69 -1.41 -3.83
C ALA A 85 27.01 -0.89 -3.24
N LYS A 86 27.30 0.40 -3.39
CA LYS A 86 28.50 1.05 -2.83
C LYS A 86 28.53 0.99 -1.30
N GLU A 87 27.41 1.33 -0.64
CA GLU A 87 27.28 1.28 0.83
C GLU A 87 27.48 -0.13 1.39
N SER A 88 27.03 -1.14 0.65
CA SER A 88 27.18 -2.55 1.03
C SER A 88 28.55 -3.14 0.64
N GLY A 89 29.43 -2.39 -0.04
CA GLY A 89 30.71 -2.87 -0.53
C GLY A 89 30.58 -3.95 -1.61
N MET A 90 29.45 -3.99 -2.31
CA MET A 90 29.14 -4.99 -3.34
C MET A 90 29.28 -4.36 -4.74
N GLU A 91 29.67 -5.17 -5.71
CA GLU A 91 29.64 -4.78 -7.10
C GLU A 91 28.20 -4.58 -7.59
N ILE A 92 28.01 -3.70 -8.57
CA ILE A 92 26.69 -3.51 -9.21
C ILE A 92 26.37 -4.78 -9.99
N PRO A 93 25.25 -5.44 -9.70
CA PRO A 93 24.90 -6.68 -10.40
C PRO A 93 24.62 -6.44 -11.88
N GLU A 94 25.09 -7.32 -12.73
CA GLU A 94 24.79 -7.32 -14.17
C GLU A 94 23.34 -7.73 -14.46
N GLU A 95 22.76 -8.57 -13.59
CA GLU A 95 21.38 -9.02 -13.68
C GLU A 95 20.60 -8.68 -12.39
N PRO A 96 19.27 -8.46 -12.46
CA PRO A 96 18.45 -8.18 -11.26
C PRO A 96 18.50 -9.33 -10.25
N ILE A 97 18.88 -9.04 -9.01
CA ILE A 97 18.81 -9.98 -7.89
C ILE A 97 17.36 -10.03 -7.40
N ILE A 98 16.63 -11.09 -7.72
CA ILE A 98 15.25 -11.28 -7.31
C ILE A 98 15.18 -12.15 -6.07
N PHE A 99 14.45 -11.69 -5.04
CA PHE A 99 14.18 -12.48 -3.85
C PHE A 99 12.76 -12.25 -3.35
N MET A 100 12.27 -13.14 -2.49
CA MET A 100 10.92 -13.09 -1.97
C MET A 100 10.92 -12.86 -0.47
N LYS A 101 9.89 -12.14 0.01
CA LYS A 101 9.54 -12.05 1.43
C LYS A 101 8.17 -12.68 1.66
N ALA A 102 7.98 -13.24 2.84
CA ALA A 102 6.68 -13.76 3.25
C ALA A 102 5.64 -12.63 3.35
N SER A 103 4.42 -12.88 2.93
CA SER A 103 3.35 -11.88 2.93
C SER A 103 2.97 -11.36 4.32
N ASN A 104 3.27 -12.13 5.38
CA ASN A 104 3.05 -11.73 6.76
C ASN A 104 4.09 -10.74 7.32
N THR A 105 5.13 -10.40 6.54
CA THR A 105 6.13 -9.38 6.92
C THR A 105 5.68 -7.94 6.63
N LEU A 106 4.49 -7.74 6.06
CA LEU A 106 3.93 -6.42 5.81
C LEU A 106 3.51 -5.74 7.11
N LEU A 107 4.02 -4.54 7.30
CA LEU A 107 3.70 -3.68 8.44
C LEU A 107 3.22 -2.31 7.97
N GLY A 108 2.49 -1.62 8.82
CA GLY A 108 2.20 -0.20 8.62
C GLY A 108 3.47 0.65 8.78
N PRO A 109 3.52 1.86 8.19
CA PRO A 109 4.74 2.69 8.15
C PRO A 109 5.34 3.04 9.52
N TYR A 110 4.55 2.98 10.58
CA TYR A 110 4.95 3.35 11.95
C TYR A 110 4.75 2.22 12.95
N ASP A 111 4.54 0.99 12.47
CA ASP A 111 4.46 -0.18 13.34
C ASP A 111 5.85 -0.61 13.79
N THR A 112 5.91 -1.14 15.01
CA THR A 112 7.14 -1.76 15.54
C THR A 112 7.34 -3.14 14.89
N VAL A 113 8.57 -3.43 14.49
CA VAL A 113 9.01 -4.74 13.97
C VAL A 113 9.25 -5.69 15.13
#